data_4a4f88037d3d1a6cc2839ea62ee9aeca
#
_entry.id   4a4f88037d3d1a6cc2839ea62ee9aeca
#
_cell.length_a   1.000
_cell.length_b   1.000
_cell.length_c   1.000
_cell.angle_alpha   90.00
_cell.angle_beta   90.00
_cell.angle_gamma   90.00
#
_symmetry.space_group_name_H-M   'P 1'
#
loop_
_entity.id
_entity.type
_entity.pdbx_description
1 polymer ?
#
loop_
_entity_poly.entity_id
_entity_poly.type
_entity_poly.pdbx_seq_one_letter_code
_entity_poly.pdbx_strand_id
1 'polypeptide(L)'
;NSAILEYLDGKLSIHEGKEYRVMTNSPRYEYQLAVNDYWKEIGGLQMLPGTNRSSDRFVRASFYIHAIPQTADAAIAVPSVLSVMRNVSVPFGITTPDKPHISSTRWRSVANQKDKVYYFESTLTPNLFWLDLKKMDFSPQAKVKKLSLTNGEVYAGDAVKDLKDSPSFTFLFQTPVL
;
A
#
# COMPACT_ATOMS: atom_id res chain seq x y z
N ASN A 1 2.29 -4.92 -17.58
CA ASN A 1 3.52 -5.47 -17.01
C ASN A 1 3.77 -4.79 -15.67
N SER A 2 4.31 -5.53 -14.71
CA SER A 2 4.74 -5.04 -13.40
C SER A 2 6.20 -5.40 -13.17
N ALA A 3 6.88 -4.60 -12.35
CA ALA A 3 8.24 -4.89 -11.93
C ALA A 3 8.42 -4.55 -10.46
N ILE A 4 9.23 -5.33 -9.76
CA ILE A 4 9.71 -5.02 -8.41
C ILE A 4 11.17 -4.60 -8.54
N LEU A 5 11.49 -3.46 -7.96
CA LEU A 5 12.81 -2.87 -7.98
C LEU A 5 13.38 -2.86 -6.56
N GLU A 6 14.55 -3.44 -6.37
CA GLU A 6 15.29 -3.41 -5.11
C GLU A 6 16.70 -2.87 -5.33
N TYR A 7 17.18 -2.06 -4.40
CA TYR A 7 18.58 -1.68 -4.33
C TYR A 7 19.26 -2.50 -3.23
N LEU A 8 20.16 -3.39 -3.66
CA LEU A 8 20.90 -4.30 -2.79
C LEU A 8 22.39 -4.01 -2.94
N ASP A 9 23.04 -3.61 -1.85
CA ASP A 9 24.48 -3.31 -1.83
C ASP A 9 24.90 -2.33 -2.95
N GLY A 10 24.08 -1.28 -3.18
CA GLY A 10 24.30 -0.27 -4.21
C GLY A 10 23.97 -0.71 -5.64
N LYS A 11 23.42 -1.89 -5.85
CA LYS A 11 23.04 -2.41 -7.15
C LYS A 11 21.51 -2.53 -7.28
N LEU A 12 21.00 -2.17 -8.45
CA LEU A 12 19.60 -2.35 -8.78
C LEU A 12 19.34 -3.81 -9.18
N SER A 13 18.40 -4.46 -8.48
CA SER A 13 17.81 -5.74 -8.84
C SER A 13 16.39 -5.52 -9.37
N ILE A 14 16.03 -6.15 -10.48
CA ILE A 14 14.73 -5.99 -11.14
C ILE A 14 14.10 -7.37 -11.30
N HIS A 15 12.86 -7.52 -10.81
CA HIS A 15 12.03 -8.70 -11.01
C HIS A 15 10.83 -8.31 -11.86
N GLU A 16 10.82 -8.70 -13.12
CA GLU A 16 9.76 -8.38 -14.09
C GLU A 16 8.86 -9.59 -14.34
N GLY A 17 7.55 -9.36 -14.29
CA GLY A 17 6.57 -10.40 -14.61
C GLY A 17 5.22 -10.14 -13.95
N LYS A 18 4.20 -10.81 -14.46
CA LYS A 18 2.83 -10.72 -13.90
C LYS A 18 2.67 -11.49 -12.59
N GLU A 19 3.57 -12.39 -12.29
CA GLU A 19 3.65 -13.19 -11.07
C GLU A 19 4.12 -12.37 -9.87
N TYR A 20 4.92 -11.33 -10.09
CA TYR A 20 5.45 -10.45 -9.03
C TYR A 20 4.42 -9.41 -8.61
N ARG A 21 3.45 -9.82 -7.78
CA ARG A 21 2.29 -9.01 -7.38
C ARG A 21 2.38 -8.45 -5.97
N VAL A 22 3.28 -8.97 -5.15
CA VAL A 22 3.39 -8.63 -3.73
C VAL A 22 4.83 -8.28 -3.42
N MET A 23 5.02 -7.25 -2.62
CA MET A 23 6.30 -6.89 -2.03
C MET A 23 6.08 -6.37 -0.61
N THR A 24 6.99 -6.69 0.30
CA THR A 24 7.04 -6.14 1.65
C THR A 24 8.46 -5.64 1.97
N ASN A 25 8.69 -5.16 3.19
CA ASN A 25 9.91 -4.41 3.53
C ASN A 25 11.20 -5.25 3.57
N SER A 26 11.12 -6.50 4.08
CA SER A 26 12.27 -7.38 4.31
C SER A 26 11.84 -8.83 4.52
N PRO A 27 12.72 -9.80 4.38
CA PRO A 27 14.07 -9.70 3.83
C PRO A 27 14.08 -9.30 2.35
N ARG A 28 15.25 -9.37 1.66
CA ARG A 28 15.30 -9.17 0.20
C ARG A 28 14.29 -10.07 -0.50
N TYR A 29 13.86 -9.66 -1.66
CA TYR A 29 12.71 -10.27 -2.37
C TYR A 29 12.86 -11.77 -2.61
N GLU A 30 14.04 -12.23 -3.00
CA GLU A 30 14.33 -13.67 -3.22
C GLU A 30 14.05 -14.52 -1.97
N TYR A 31 14.40 -14.02 -0.78
CA TYR A 31 14.11 -14.73 0.47
C TYR A 31 12.62 -14.69 0.82
N GLN A 32 11.93 -13.62 0.46
CA GLN A 32 10.46 -13.56 0.62
C GLN A 32 9.79 -14.63 -0.24
N LEU A 33 10.25 -14.83 -1.48
CA LEU A 33 9.77 -15.89 -2.36
C LEU A 33 10.02 -17.28 -1.76
N ALA A 34 11.23 -17.55 -1.26
CA ALA A 34 11.56 -18.84 -0.64
C ALA A 34 10.70 -19.14 0.60
N VAL A 35 10.45 -18.13 1.46
CA VAL A 35 9.55 -18.28 2.62
C VAL A 35 8.12 -18.55 2.15
N ASN A 36 7.67 -17.88 1.08
CA ASN A 36 6.33 -18.11 0.53
C ASN A 36 6.17 -19.52 -0.04
N ASP A 37 7.18 -20.05 -0.71
CA ASP A 37 7.14 -21.40 -1.26
C ASP A 37 7.12 -22.45 -0.13
N TYR A 38 7.87 -22.25 0.94
CA TYR A 38 7.77 -23.10 2.13
C TYR A 38 6.35 -23.12 2.71
N TRP A 39 5.70 -21.97 2.85
CA TRP A 39 4.33 -21.90 3.37
C TRP A 39 3.28 -22.47 2.42
N LYS A 40 3.48 -22.38 1.11
CA LYS A 40 2.61 -23.08 0.13
C LYS A 40 2.64 -24.61 0.34
N GLU A 41 3.82 -25.15 0.64
CA GLU A 41 4.00 -26.58 0.83
C GLU A 41 3.34 -27.07 2.13
N ILE A 42 3.51 -26.36 3.24
CA ILE A 42 3.08 -26.82 4.56
C ILE A 42 1.70 -26.34 5.00
N GLY A 43 1.16 -25.26 4.46
CA GLY A 43 -0.01 -24.56 5.00
C GLY A 43 -1.14 -24.36 4.00
N GLY A 44 -0.94 -23.54 3.01
CA GLY A 44 -1.97 -23.17 2.04
C GLY A 44 -3.20 -22.55 2.72
N LEU A 45 -4.38 -23.10 2.43
CA LEU A 45 -5.66 -22.65 3.00
C LEU A 45 -5.81 -22.93 4.50
N GLN A 46 -5.12 -23.92 5.02
CA GLN A 46 -5.35 -24.41 6.39
C GLN A 46 -4.52 -23.63 7.41
N MET A 47 -3.37 -23.12 7.02
CA MET A 47 -2.45 -22.45 7.92
C MET A 47 -1.63 -21.38 7.19
N LEU A 48 -1.69 -20.14 7.68
CA LEU A 48 -0.88 -19.02 7.22
C LEU A 48 -0.14 -18.40 8.41
N PRO A 49 1.06 -17.84 8.21
CA PRO A 49 1.80 -17.21 9.30
C PRO A 49 1.09 -15.97 9.80
N GLY A 50 0.93 -15.83 11.12
CA GLY A 50 0.09 -14.80 11.74
C GLY A 50 0.82 -13.58 12.28
N THR A 51 2.16 -13.52 12.23
CA THR A 51 2.88 -12.40 12.82
C THR A 51 2.88 -11.12 11.95
N ASN A 52 3.30 -10.01 12.56
CA ASN A 52 3.45 -8.73 11.84
C ASN A 52 4.80 -8.60 11.10
N ARG A 53 5.63 -9.63 11.10
CA ARG A 53 6.89 -9.64 10.34
C ARG A 53 6.62 -9.48 8.85
N SER A 54 7.53 -8.81 8.17
CA SER A 54 7.42 -8.56 6.73
C SER A 54 7.25 -9.83 5.90
N SER A 55 8.02 -10.87 6.19
CA SER A 55 7.92 -12.17 5.53
C SER A 55 6.56 -12.82 5.69
N ASP A 56 5.99 -12.78 6.91
CA ASP A 56 4.67 -13.36 7.18
C ASP A 56 3.55 -12.58 6.49
N ARG A 57 3.67 -11.24 6.47
CA ARG A 57 2.74 -10.39 5.71
C ARG A 57 2.84 -10.64 4.21
N PHE A 58 4.06 -10.90 3.70
CA PHE A 58 4.27 -11.28 2.31
C PHE A 58 3.53 -12.56 1.96
N VAL A 59 3.66 -13.61 2.77
CA VAL A 59 2.98 -14.90 2.56
C VAL A 59 1.46 -14.71 2.55
N ARG A 60 0.90 -14.01 3.55
CA ARG A 60 -0.55 -13.73 3.59
C ARG A 60 -1.03 -12.94 2.38
N ALA A 61 -0.32 -11.86 2.02
CA ALA A 61 -0.65 -11.07 0.84
C ALA A 61 -0.60 -11.90 -0.44
N SER A 62 0.44 -12.71 -0.61
CA SER A 62 0.61 -13.58 -1.78
C SER A 62 -0.51 -14.61 -1.89
N PHE A 63 -0.93 -15.19 -0.77
CA PHE A 63 -2.06 -16.12 -0.77
C PHE A 63 -3.37 -15.40 -1.11
N TYR A 64 -3.70 -14.33 -0.39
CA TYR A 64 -5.00 -13.68 -0.52
C TYR A 64 -5.18 -12.97 -1.86
N ILE A 65 -4.14 -12.35 -2.44
CA ILE A 65 -4.26 -11.67 -3.73
C ILE A 65 -4.63 -12.64 -4.88
N HIS A 66 -4.33 -13.92 -4.72
CA HIS A 66 -4.74 -14.95 -5.67
C HIS A 66 -6.09 -15.60 -5.32
N ALA A 67 -6.46 -15.57 -4.03
CA ALA A 67 -7.70 -16.19 -3.55
C ALA A 67 -8.93 -15.27 -3.68
N ILE A 68 -8.76 -13.94 -3.75
CA ILE A 68 -9.85 -13.01 -3.97
C ILE A 68 -10.40 -13.09 -5.41
N PRO A 69 -11.64 -12.62 -5.67
CA PRO A 69 -12.22 -12.60 -7.02
C PRO A 69 -11.31 -11.90 -8.04
N GLN A 70 -10.97 -12.62 -9.13
CA GLN A 70 -10.20 -12.07 -10.25
C GLN A 70 -11.18 -11.47 -11.27
N THR A 71 -11.59 -10.25 -11.06
CA THR A 71 -12.64 -9.58 -11.86
C THR A 71 -12.21 -8.20 -12.34
N ALA A 72 -12.78 -7.76 -13.46
CA ALA A 72 -12.63 -6.40 -13.97
C ALA A 72 -13.69 -5.43 -13.40
N ASP A 73 -14.65 -5.93 -12.62
CA ASP A 73 -15.65 -5.11 -11.94
C ASP A 73 -15.02 -4.42 -10.72
N ALA A 74 -14.90 -3.09 -10.80
CA ALA A 74 -14.32 -2.28 -9.74
C ALA A 74 -15.11 -2.34 -8.43
N ALA A 75 -16.42 -2.55 -8.48
CA ALA A 75 -17.28 -2.66 -7.30
C ALA A 75 -16.94 -3.91 -6.45
N ILE A 76 -16.32 -4.91 -7.06
CA ILE A 76 -15.85 -6.14 -6.39
C ILE A 76 -14.33 -6.08 -6.18
N ALA A 77 -13.56 -5.70 -7.20
CA ALA A 77 -12.09 -5.74 -7.15
C ALA A 77 -11.52 -4.80 -6.07
N VAL A 78 -12.00 -3.56 -5.99
CA VAL A 78 -11.48 -2.57 -5.03
C VAL A 78 -11.68 -3.00 -3.57
N PRO A 79 -12.90 -3.36 -3.11
CA PRO A 79 -13.08 -3.81 -1.72
C PRO A 79 -12.35 -5.13 -1.43
N SER A 80 -12.19 -6.02 -2.40
CA SER A 80 -11.42 -7.26 -2.24
C SER A 80 -9.94 -6.96 -1.99
N VAL A 81 -9.32 -6.09 -2.79
CA VAL A 81 -7.93 -5.67 -2.58
C VAL A 81 -7.75 -4.93 -1.25
N LEU A 82 -8.67 -4.03 -0.89
CA LEU A 82 -8.65 -3.35 0.42
C LEU A 82 -8.72 -4.35 1.59
N SER A 83 -9.50 -5.42 1.44
CA SER A 83 -9.59 -6.48 2.46
C SER A 83 -8.25 -7.22 2.64
N VAL A 84 -7.54 -7.50 1.55
CA VAL A 84 -6.19 -8.07 1.61
C VAL A 84 -5.24 -7.10 2.32
N MET A 85 -5.24 -5.83 1.96
CA MET A 85 -4.38 -4.82 2.58
C MET A 85 -4.65 -4.65 4.08
N ARG A 86 -5.92 -4.71 4.50
CA ARG A 86 -6.30 -4.68 5.92
C ARG A 86 -5.79 -5.91 6.67
N ASN A 87 -5.86 -7.10 6.06
CA ASN A 87 -5.35 -8.34 6.64
C ASN A 87 -3.83 -8.29 6.89
N VAL A 88 -3.07 -7.66 6.00
CA VAL A 88 -1.61 -7.56 6.12
C VAL A 88 -1.13 -6.28 6.80
N SER A 89 -2.03 -5.48 7.32
CA SER A 89 -1.71 -4.28 8.08
C SER A 89 -1.18 -4.60 9.46
N VAL A 90 -0.23 -3.79 9.92
CA VAL A 90 0.25 -3.81 11.30
C VAL A 90 -0.68 -2.95 12.15
N PRO A 91 -1.24 -3.45 13.25
CA PRO A 91 -2.13 -2.69 14.11
C PRO A 91 -1.53 -1.34 14.52
N PHE A 92 -2.34 -0.29 14.45
CA PHE A 92 -1.90 1.05 14.81
C PHE A 92 -1.53 1.15 16.29
N GLY A 93 -0.35 1.70 16.56
CA GLY A 93 0.12 1.92 17.94
C GLY A 93 0.58 0.66 18.68
N ILE A 94 0.74 -0.48 17.98
CA ILE A 94 1.25 -1.70 18.62
C ILE A 94 2.65 -1.47 19.20
N THR A 95 2.84 -1.89 20.44
CA THR A 95 4.13 -1.89 21.14
C THR A 95 4.29 -3.14 21.98
N THR A 96 5.53 -3.49 22.31
CA THR A 96 5.86 -4.48 23.34
C THR A 96 6.90 -3.87 24.29
N PRO A 97 7.04 -4.39 25.53
CA PRO A 97 7.99 -3.81 26.50
C PRO A 97 9.44 -3.73 25.98
N ASP A 98 9.85 -4.71 25.17
CA ASP A 98 11.16 -4.79 24.55
C ASP A 98 11.26 -4.01 23.23
N LYS A 99 10.12 -3.61 22.64
CA LYS A 99 10.04 -2.89 21.35
C LYS A 99 9.01 -1.78 21.41
N PRO A 100 9.34 -0.63 22.02
CA PRO A 100 8.40 0.48 22.18
C PRO A 100 8.11 1.24 20.88
N HIS A 101 8.88 1.00 19.80
CA HIS A 101 8.79 1.73 18.53
C HIS A 101 8.53 0.82 17.34
N ILE A 102 7.54 -0.07 17.44
CA ILE A 102 7.13 -0.90 16.31
C ILE A 102 6.43 -0.04 15.27
N SER A 103 6.90 -0.11 14.03
CA SER A 103 6.23 0.55 12.91
C SER A 103 4.84 -0.04 12.70
N SER A 104 3.83 0.81 12.64
CA SER A 104 2.44 0.43 12.39
C SER A 104 1.91 1.04 11.10
N THR A 105 0.85 0.44 10.55
CA THR A 105 0.18 0.98 9.38
C THR A 105 -0.51 2.28 9.73
N ARG A 106 -0.21 3.36 9.00
CA ARG A 106 -0.79 4.70 9.17
C ARG A 106 -1.93 4.97 8.19
N TRP A 107 -1.80 4.42 6.98
CA TRP A 107 -2.80 4.53 5.92
C TRP A 107 -2.72 3.33 4.98
N ARG A 108 -3.74 3.21 4.14
CA ARG A 108 -3.78 2.29 3.00
C ARG A 108 -4.25 3.05 1.78
N SER A 109 -3.75 2.68 0.61
CA SER A 109 -4.22 3.25 -0.65
C SER A 109 -4.37 2.17 -1.71
N VAL A 110 -5.35 2.37 -2.61
CA VAL A 110 -5.57 1.52 -3.78
C VAL A 110 -5.75 2.41 -4.99
N ALA A 111 -4.99 2.15 -6.05
CA ALA A 111 -5.13 2.84 -7.31
C ALA A 111 -5.86 1.95 -8.33
N ASN A 112 -7.11 2.28 -8.66
CA ASN A 112 -7.80 1.70 -9.79
C ASN A 112 -7.31 2.40 -11.07
N GLN A 113 -6.31 1.83 -11.72
CA GLN A 113 -5.67 2.41 -12.90
C GLN A 113 -6.62 2.45 -14.11
N LYS A 114 -7.52 1.47 -14.24
CA LYS A 114 -8.50 1.40 -15.33
C LYS A 114 -9.46 2.59 -15.29
N ASP A 115 -10.02 2.86 -14.13
CA ASP A 115 -11.03 3.91 -13.95
C ASP A 115 -10.42 5.23 -13.53
N LYS A 116 -9.09 5.26 -13.24
CA LYS A 116 -8.35 6.43 -12.76
C LYS A 116 -8.90 6.98 -11.44
N VAL A 117 -9.18 6.08 -10.49
CA VAL A 117 -9.67 6.43 -9.16
C VAL A 117 -8.64 6.02 -8.11
N TYR A 118 -8.27 6.95 -7.25
CA TYR A 118 -7.34 6.73 -6.15
C TYR A 118 -8.10 6.68 -4.82
N TYR A 119 -8.09 5.52 -4.17
CA TYR A 119 -8.72 5.29 -2.87
C TYR A 119 -7.71 5.46 -1.76
N PHE A 120 -8.14 6.05 -0.65
CA PHE A 120 -7.32 6.26 0.53
C PHE A 120 -8.10 5.99 1.81
N GLU A 121 -7.47 5.31 2.76
CA GLU A 121 -8.00 4.99 4.08
C GLU A 121 -6.96 5.34 5.14
N SER A 122 -7.29 6.28 6.02
CA SER A 122 -6.50 6.53 7.24
C SER A 122 -6.80 5.48 8.30
N THR A 123 -5.81 5.09 9.09
CA THR A 123 -6.05 4.23 10.26
C THR A 123 -6.64 4.99 11.44
N LEU A 124 -6.63 6.32 11.39
CA LEU A 124 -7.16 7.19 12.44
C LEU A 124 -8.65 7.48 12.29
N THR A 125 -9.23 7.13 11.13
CA THR A 125 -10.66 7.34 10.85
C THR A 125 -11.27 6.08 10.27
N PRO A 126 -12.55 5.77 10.53
CA PRO A 126 -13.19 4.57 9.99
C PRO A 126 -13.57 4.71 8.52
N ASN A 127 -13.35 5.86 7.91
CA ASN A 127 -13.87 6.20 6.60
C ASN A 127 -12.86 5.98 5.49
N LEU A 128 -13.35 5.50 4.34
CA LEU A 128 -12.65 5.46 3.07
C LEU A 128 -13.12 6.64 2.20
N PHE A 129 -12.20 7.33 1.58
CA PHE A 129 -12.50 8.31 0.54
C PHE A 129 -11.73 7.99 -0.75
N TRP A 130 -12.10 8.64 -1.85
CA TRP A 130 -11.39 8.50 -3.12
C TRP A 130 -11.35 9.81 -3.88
N LEU A 131 -10.42 9.87 -4.82
CA LEU A 131 -10.27 10.95 -5.79
C LEU A 131 -10.47 10.35 -7.19
N ASP A 132 -11.50 10.80 -7.90
CA ASP A 132 -11.67 10.51 -9.32
C ASP A 132 -10.77 11.46 -10.12
N LEU A 133 -9.64 10.96 -10.61
CA LEU A 133 -8.64 11.76 -11.31
C LEU A 133 -9.15 12.34 -12.62
N LYS A 134 -10.22 11.80 -13.20
CA LYS A 134 -10.87 12.36 -14.40
C LYS A 134 -11.60 13.67 -14.14
N LYS A 135 -11.90 13.97 -12.88
CA LYS A 135 -12.53 15.22 -12.44
C LYS A 135 -11.49 16.29 -12.06
N MET A 136 -10.21 16.01 -12.21
CA MET A 136 -9.13 16.91 -11.82
C MET A 136 -8.42 17.46 -13.05
N ASP A 137 -7.96 18.70 -12.95
CA ASP A 137 -7.13 19.35 -13.97
C ASP A 137 -5.65 19.06 -13.68
N PHE A 138 -4.97 18.44 -14.63
CA PHE A 138 -3.52 18.14 -14.62
C PHE A 138 -2.77 18.91 -15.71
N SER A 139 -3.35 19.97 -16.28
CA SER A 139 -2.64 20.80 -17.23
C SER A 139 -1.41 21.46 -16.59
N PRO A 140 -0.39 21.85 -17.37
CA PRO A 140 0.81 22.50 -16.83
C PRO A 140 0.54 23.77 -16.03
N GLN A 141 -0.60 24.43 -16.27
CA GLN A 141 -1.03 25.67 -15.59
C GLN A 141 -1.98 25.40 -14.42
N ALA A 142 -2.36 24.15 -14.20
CA ALA A 142 -3.26 23.79 -13.11
C ALA A 142 -2.65 24.15 -11.75
N LYS A 143 -3.47 24.70 -10.87
CA LYS A 143 -3.06 24.95 -9.51
C LYS A 143 -2.82 23.65 -8.76
N VAL A 144 -1.75 23.62 -7.96
CA VAL A 144 -1.53 22.51 -7.05
C VAL A 144 -2.65 22.48 -6.00
N LYS A 145 -3.19 21.31 -5.75
CA LYS A 145 -4.24 21.09 -4.76
C LYS A 145 -3.81 20.05 -3.74
N LYS A 146 -4.30 20.20 -2.52
CA LYS A 146 -4.08 19.25 -1.43
C LYS A 146 -5.36 18.93 -0.68
N LEU A 147 -5.40 17.75 -0.08
CA LEU A 147 -6.35 17.35 0.93
C LEU A 147 -5.59 17.24 2.26
N SER A 148 -6.00 18.00 3.29
CA SER A 148 -5.38 17.92 4.60
C SER A 148 -5.87 16.68 5.36
N LEU A 149 -4.97 15.99 6.08
CA LEU A 149 -5.28 14.81 6.90
C LEU A 149 -4.66 14.93 8.30
N THR A 150 -4.12 16.12 8.65
CA THR A 150 -3.26 16.27 9.82
C THR A 150 -3.96 16.77 11.08
N ASN A 151 -5.16 17.35 10.94
CA ASN A 151 -5.90 17.98 12.04
C ASN A 151 -7.17 17.18 12.42
N GLY A 152 -7.21 15.89 12.09
CA GLY A 152 -8.38 15.05 12.36
C GLY A 152 -9.51 15.22 11.34
N GLU A 153 -9.20 15.75 10.16
CA GLU A 153 -10.18 15.86 9.08
C GLU A 153 -10.69 14.46 8.67
N VAL A 154 -11.99 14.37 8.43
CA VAL A 154 -12.68 13.13 8.07
C VAL A 154 -13.33 13.31 6.71
N TYR A 155 -12.92 12.47 5.76
CA TYR A 155 -13.50 12.44 4.41
C TYR A 155 -14.10 11.06 4.15
N ALA A 156 -15.22 11.05 3.40
CA ALA A 156 -15.88 9.82 2.97
C ALA A 156 -16.41 9.97 1.55
N GLY A 157 -16.28 8.93 0.74
CA GLY A 157 -16.77 8.98 -0.64
C GLY A 157 -15.86 9.80 -1.57
N ASP A 158 -16.45 10.45 -2.58
CA ASP A 158 -15.71 11.30 -3.53
C ASP A 158 -15.30 12.63 -2.88
N ALA A 159 -14.00 12.80 -2.63
CA ALA A 159 -13.41 13.95 -1.96
C ALA A 159 -12.77 14.97 -2.94
N VAL A 160 -12.99 14.87 -4.24
CA VAL A 160 -12.43 15.83 -5.22
C VAL A 160 -12.84 17.27 -4.88
N LYS A 161 -14.08 17.47 -4.45
CA LYS A 161 -14.63 18.79 -4.05
C LYS A 161 -13.98 19.39 -2.78
N ASP A 162 -13.35 18.54 -1.97
CA ASP A 162 -12.75 18.94 -0.70
C ASP A 162 -11.27 19.37 -0.86
N LEU A 163 -10.72 19.17 -2.06
CA LEU A 163 -9.37 19.63 -2.43
C LEU A 163 -9.28 21.15 -2.42
N LYS A 164 -8.24 21.67 -1.76
CA LYS A 164 -7.97 23.11 -1.66
C LYS A 164 -6.70 23.48 -2.40
N ASP A 165 -6.64 24.68 -2.94
CA ASP A 165 -5.42 25.22 -3.55
C ASP A 165 -4.27 25.19 -2.52
N SER A 166 -3.08 24.89 -2.99
CA SER A 166 -1.87 24.77 -2.18
C SER A 166 -0.66 25.30 -2.94
N PRO A 167 0.34 25.84 -2.25
CA PRO A 167 1.66 26.03 -2.84
C PRO A 167 2.21 24.71 -3.37
N SER A 168 3.12 24.79 -4.34
CA SER A 168 3.86 23.64 -4.83
C SER A 168 4.60 22.96 -3.69
N PHE A 169 4.69 21.63 -3.74
CA PHE A 169 5.45 20.86 -2.77
C PHE A 169 6.94 21.17 -2.94
N THR A 170 7.58 21.51 -1.83
CA THR A 170 9.03 21.74 -1.80
C THR A 170 9.72 20.54 -1.18
N PHE A 171 10.59 19.89 -1.95
CA PHE A 171 11.42 18.80 -1.42
C PHE A 171 12.48 19.36 -0.46
N LEU A 172 12.68 18.66 0.65
CA LEU A 172 13.81 18.96 1.53
C LEU A 172 15.09 18.49 0.83
N PHE A 173 15.96 19.43 0.49
CA PHE A 173 17.31 19.07 0.05
C PHE A 173 18.08 18.57 1.28
N GLN A 174 18.61 17.36 1.23
CA GLN A 174 19.65 16.97 2.17
C GLN A 174 20.87 17.84 1.88
N THR A 175 21.27 18.64 2.85
CA THR A 175 22.62 19.22 2.85
C THR A 175 23.61 18.04 2.83
N PRO A 176 24.57 17.99 1.88
CA PRO A 176 25.60 16.98 1.94
C PRO A 176 26.25 17.03 3.34
N VAL A 177 26.28 15.93 4.03
CA VAL A 177 27.11 15.79 5.24
C VAL A 177 28.54 15.79 4.72
N LEU A 178 29.24 16.95 4.92
CA LEU A 178 30.67 17.08 4.65
C LEU A 178 31.48 16.20 5.58
#